data_ff40c34c2b2aad640bcd87ba17035d2b
#
_entry.id   ff40c34c2b2aad640bcd87ba17035d2b
#
_cell.length_a   1.000
_cell.length_b   1.000
_cell.length_c   1.000
_cell.angle_alpha   90.00
_cell.angle_beta   90.00
_cell.angle_gamma   90.00
#
_symmetry.space_group_name_H-M   'P 1'
#
loop_
_entity.id
_entity.type
_entity.pdbx_description
1 polymer ?
#
loop_
_entity_poly.entity_id
_entity_poly.type
_entity_poly.pdbx_seq_one_letter_code
_entity_poly.pdbx_strand_id
1 'polypeptide(L)'
;QRFLERQVTDLKRENRGLKEANDFLKKTLERVKEMYKEKLPELAGMIGYVKGSILDKMNRKFLKRHFAGDDEVRGAQKFLNHKQEHEEQQKRLKQVRRSQQKNRDQGLER
;
A
#
# COMPACT_ATOMS: atom_id res chain seq x y z
N GLN A 1 20.03 -39.26 -23.95
CA GLN A 1 19.33 -38.36 -24.89
C GLN A 1 17.82 -38.37 -24.72
N ARG A 2 17.21 -39.54 -24.45
CA ARG A 2 15.78 -39.61 -24.11
C ARG A 2 15.42 -38.80 -22.87
N PHE A 3 16.32 -38.74 -21.91
CA PHE A 3 16.15 -37.98 -20.69
C PHE A 3 16.08 -36.46 -20.97
N LEU A 4 17.00 -35.97 -21.83
CA LEU A 4 17.02 -34.56 -22.24
C LEU A 4 15.79 -34.16 -23.06
N GLU A 5 15.35 -35.05 -23.96
CA GLU A 5 14.14 -34.85 -24.77
C GLU A 5 12.90 -34.75 -23.88
N ARG A 6 12.79 -35.60 -22.85
CA ARG A 6 11.71 -35.53 -21.86
C ARG A 6 11.74 -34.24 -21.07
N GLN A 7 12.93 -33.79 -20.62
CA GLN A 7 13.09 -32.54 -19.92
C GLN A 7 12.63 -31.36 -20.78
N VAL A 8 13.02 -31.31 -22.04
CA VAL A 8 12.62 -30.27 -22.98
C VAL A 8 11.09 -30.28 -23.17
N THR A 9 10.50 -31.46 -23.32
CA THR A 9 9.04 -31.59 -23.47
C THR A 9 8.31 -31.12 -22.22
N ASP A 10 8.78 -31.47 -21.04
CA ASP A 10 8.20 -31.09 -19.78
C ASP A 10 8.30 -29.55 -19.58
N LEU A 11 9.44 -28.95 -19.90
CA LEU A 11 9.63 -27.50 -19.83
C LEU A 11 8.72 -26.76 -20.80
N LYS A 12 8.55 -27.26 -22.02
CA LYS A 12 7.61 -26.68 -23.00
C LYS A 12 6.16 -26.76 -22.50
N ARG A 13 5.80 -27.86 -21.85
CA ARG A 13 4.47 -28.04 -21.27
C ARG A 13 4.22 -27.06 -20.11
N GLU A 14 5.21 -26.93 -19.22
CA GLU A 14 5.15 -25.95 -18.12
C GLU A 14 5.05 -24.53 -18.65
N ASN A 15 5.86 -24.15 -19.64
CA ASN A 15 5.82 -22.82 -20.24
C ASN A 15 4.46 -22.52 -20.89
N ARG A 16 3.87 -23.50 -21.55
CA ARG A 16 2.54 -23.36 -22.13
C ARG A 16 1.48 -23.13 -21.04
N GLY A 17 1.55 -23.92 -19.95
CA GLY A 17 0.66 -23.78 -18.81
C GLY A 17 0.79 -22.40 -18.15
N LEU A 18 2.01 -21.90 -17.99
CA LEU A 18 2.27 -20.55 -17.43
C LEU A 18 1.74 -19.46 -18.36
N LYS A 19 1.93 -19.58 -19.67
CA LYS A 19 1.35 -18.65 -20.64
C LYS A 19 -0.17 -18.60 -20.57
N GLU A 20 -0.81 -19.75 -20.53
CA GLU A 20 -2.28 -19.83 -20.43
C GLU A 20 -2.78 -19.21 -19.13
N ALA A 21 -2.08 -19.48 -18.01
CA ALA A 21 -2.41 -18.88 -16.72
C ALA A 21 -2.24 -17.36 -16.75
N ASN A 22 -1.17 -16.85 -17.33
CA ASN A 22 -0.93 -15.40 -17.46
C ASN A 22 -1.99 -14.75 -18.35
N ASP A 23 -2.35 -15.35 -19.47
CA ASP A 23 -3.39 -14.82 -20.35
C ASP A 23 -4.76 -14.80 -19.66
N PHE A 24 -5.07 -15.83 -18.91
CA PHE A 24 -6.30 -15.90 -18.12
C PHE A 24 -6.33 -14.79 -17.06
N LEU A 25 -5.23 -14.59 -16.33
CA LEU A 25 -5.14 -13.54 -15.32
C LEU A 25 -5.27 -12.14 -15.93
N LYS A 26 -4.64 -11.90 -17.08
CA LYS A 26 -4.74 -10.62 -17.79
C LYS A 26 -6.19 -10.34 -18.23
N LYS A 27 -6.84 -11.33 -18.83
CA LYS A 27 -8.24 -11.19 -19.26
C LYS A 27 -9.17 -10.97 -18.07
N THR A 28 -8.95 -11.68 -16.98
CA THR A 28 -9.72 -11.52 -15.74
C THR A 28 -9.54 -10.11 -15.18
N LEU A 29 -8.31 -9.61 -15.13
CA LEU A 29 -8.02 -8.28 -14.66
C LEU A 29 -8.66 -7.20 -15.51
N GLU A 30 -8.59 -7.32 -16.84
CA GLU A 30 -9.23 -6.39 -17.77
C GLU A 30 -10.74 -6.35 -17.56
N ARG A 31 -11.37 -7.51 -17.40
CA ARG A 31 -12.80 -7.60 -17.16
C ARG A 31 -13.20 -6.98 -15.82
N VAL A 32 -12.43 -7.20 -14.77
CA VAL A 32 -12.64 -6.56 -13.48
C VAL A 32 -12.51 -5.03 -13.61
N LYS A 33 -11.52 -4.55 -14.36
CA LYS A 33 -11.35 -3.11 -14.63
C LYS A 33 -12.56 -2.53 -15.35
N GLU A 34 -13.11 -3.24 -16.35
CA GLU A 34 -14.31 -2.77 -17.04
C GLU A 34 -15.53 -2.71 -16.12
N MET A 35 -15.71 -3.73 -15.28
CA MET A 35 -16.81 -3.77 -14.31
C MET A 35 -16.77 -2.64 -13.30
N TYR A 36 -15.57 -2.24 -12.86
CA TYR A 36 -15.36 -1.22 -11.84
C TYR A 36 -14.74 0.07 -12.39
N LYS A 37 -14.93 0.33 -13.67
CA LYS A 37 -14.31 1.47 -14.36
C LYS A 37 -14.54 2.81 -13.66
N GLU A 38 -15.74 3.02 -13.11
CA GLU A 38 -16.08 4.24 -12.38
C GLU A 38 -15.40 4.32 -11.01
N LYS A 39 -15.08 3.15 -10.41
CA LYS A 39 -14.46 3.04 -9.09
C LYS A 39 -12.95 2.86 -9.13
N LEU A 40 -12.36 2.74 -10.34
CA LEU A 40 -10.91 2.56 -10.48
C LEU A 40 -10.09 3.65 -9.81
N PRO A 41 -10.45 4.95 -9.90
CA PRO A 41 -9.69 6.00 -9.20
C PRO A 41 -9.70 5.82 -7.68
N GLU A 42 -10.83 5.43 -7.10
CA GLU A 42 -10.94 5.15 -5.66
C GLU A 42 -10.07 3.97 -5.25
N LEU A 43 -10.12 2.87 -6.04
CA LEU A 43 -9.30 1.69 -5.79
C LEU A 43 -7.82 2.01 -5.90
N ALA A 44 -7.42 2.78 -6.92
CA ALA A 44 -6.05 3.22 -7.09
C ALA A 44 -5.60 4.08 -5.90
N GLY A 45 -6.46 4.96 -5.41
CA GLY A 45 -6.20 5.75 -4.21
C GLY A 45 -5.98 4.87 -2.98
N MET A 46 -6.79 3.84 -2.79
CA MET A 46 -6.63 2.87 -1.70
C MET A 46 -5.32 2.10 -1.80
N ILE A 47 -4.97 1.65 -3.01
CA ILE A 47 -3.70 0.96 -3.27
C ILE A 47 -2.52 1.89 -2.95
N GLY A 48 -2.58 3.13 -3.39
CA GLY A 48 -1.57 4.14 -3.11
C GLY A 48 -1.40 4.39 -1.61
N TYR A 49 -2.50 4.47 -0.88
CA TYR A 49 -2.50 4.62 0.59
C TYR A 49 -1.76 3.45 1.26
N VAL A 50 -2.09 2.23 0.87
CA VAL A 50 -1.45 1.01 1.40
C VAL A 50 0.03 0.97 1.03
N LYS A 51 0.38 1.28 -0.22
CA LYS A 51 1.78 1.37 -0.67
C LYS A 51 2.56 2.39 0.15
N GLY A 52 1.98 3.56 0.39
CA GLY A 52 2.57 4.60 1.22
C GLY A 52 2.83 4.12 2.65
N SER A 53 1.87 3.45 3.25
CA SER A 53 1.99 2.87 4.58
C SER A 53 3.13 1.84 4.66
N ILE A 54 3.24 0.97 3.66
CA ILE A 54 4.31 -0.04 3.61
C ILE A 54 5.67 0.62 3.45
N LEU A 55 5.80 1.57 2.52
CA LEU A 55 7.05 2.31 2.30
C LEU A 55 7.51 3.06 3.55
N ASP A 56 6.57 3.65 4.26
CA ASP A 56 6.85 4.36 5.52
C ASP A 56 7.40 3.39 6.59
N LYS A 57 6.77 2.23 6.75
CA LYS A 57 7.26 1.20 7.69
C LYS A 57 8.65 0.69 7.33
N MET A 58 8.98 0.67 6.04
CA MET A 58 10.29 0.27 5.54
C MET A 58 11.31 1.41 5.53
N ASN A 59 10.95 2.61 5.98
CA ASN A 59 11.77 3.82 5.94
C ASN A 59 12.29 4.12 4.53
N ARG A 60 11.46 3.90 3.52
CA ARG A 60 11.79 4.17 2.11
C ARG A 60 11.11 5.44 1.64
N LYS A 61 11.79 6.18 0.78
CA LYS A 61 11.25 7.40 0.16
C LYS A 61 10.16 7.06 -0.84
N PHE A 62 9.17 7.94 -0.96
CA PHE A 62 8.09 7.84 -1.93
C PHE A 62 8.59 8.30 -3.30
N LEU A 63 9.06 7.36 -4.11
CA LEU A 63 9.48 7.63 -5.47
C LEU A 63 8.34 7.31 -6.44
N LYS A 64 8.18 8.09 -7.49
CA LYS A 64 7.13 7.87 -8.51
C LYS A 64 7.11 6.45 -9.07
N ARG A 65 8.26 5.80 -9.16
CA ARG A 65 8.39 4.42 -9.66
C ARG A 65 7.62 3.38 -8.84
N HIS A 66 7.28 3.69 -7.59
CA HIS A 66 6.53 2.77 -6.72
C HIS A 66 5.03 2.82 -6.99
N PHE A 67 4.57 3.82 -7.72
CA PHE A 67 3.15 4.08 -7.95
C PHE A 67 2.81 3.95 -9.42
N ALA A 68 1.63 3.38 -9.71
CA ALA A 68 1.18 3.13 -11.06
C ALA A 68 0.51 4.35 -11.73
N GLY A 69 0.34 5.45 -11.03
CA GLY A 69 -0.27 6.65 -11.59
C GLY A 69 -0.57 7.69 -10.53
N ASP A 70 -1.18 8.80 -10.94
CA ASP A 70 -1.45 9.95 -10.07
C ASP A 70 -2.46 9.63 -8.96
N ASP A 71 -3.42 8.75 -9.21
CA ASP A 71 -4.41 8.36 -8.20
C ASP A 71 -3.76 7.59 -7.04
N GLU A 72 -2.80 6.73 -7.34
CA GLU A 72 -2.01 6.04 -6.32
C GLU A 72 -1.14 7.02 -5.53
N VAL A 73 -0.52 7.97 -6.22
CA VAL A 73 0.28 9.02 -5.57
C VAL A 73 -0.57 9.85 -4.62
N ARG A 74 -1.78 10.21 -5.01
CA ARG A 74 -2.74 10.93 -4.14
C ARG A 74 -3.10 10.11 -2.91
N GLY A 75 -3.29 8.80 -3.07
CA GLY A 75 -3.53 7.89 -1.96
C GLY A 75 -2.37 7.87 -0.97
N ALA A 76 -1.14 7.79 -1.46
CA ALA A 76 0.06 7.87 -0.64
C ALA A 76 0.17 9.21 0.08
N GLN A 77 -0.16 10.31 -0.59
CA GLN A 77 -0.19 11.64 0.03
C GLN A 77 -1.23 11.73 1.14
N LYS A 78 -2.40 11.12 0.94
CA LYS A 78 -3.42 11.00 2.00
C LYS A 78 -2.88 10.28 3.22
N PHE A 79 -2.13 9.21 3.02
CA PHE A 79 -1.49 8.49 4.12
C PHE A 79 -0.54 9.39 4.90
N LEU A 80 0.32 10.14 4.20
CA LEU A 80 1.25 11.08 4.84
C LEU A 80 0.52 12.16 5.63
N ASN A 81 -0.56 12.70 5.07
CA ASN A 81 -1.37 13.70 5.75
C ASN A 81 -2.01 13.14 7.04
N HIS A 82 -2.58 11.94 6.97
CA HIS A 82 -3.16 11.27 8.13
C HIS A 82 -2.11 10.98 9.21
N LYS A 83 -0.92 10.55 8.80
CA LYS A 83 0.19 10.31 9.72
C LYS A 83 0.59 11.59 10.43
N GLN A 84 0.74 12.68 9.69
CA GLN A 84 1.10 13.99 10.25
C GLN A 84 0.05 14.50 11.23
N GLU A 85 -1.23 14.41 10.87
CA GLU A 85 -2.34 14.77 11.76
C GLU A 85 -2.33 13.95 13.04
N HIS A 86 -2.09 12.65 12.92
CA HIS A 86 -2.01 11.75 14.08
C HIS A 86 -0.86 12.13 15.01
N GLU A 87 0.32 12.42 14.46
CA GLU A 87 1.48 12.88 15.23
C GLU A 87 1.20 14.20 15.95
N GLU A 88 0.53 15.14 15.29
CA GLU A 88 0.13 16.41 15.91
C GLU A 88 -0.86 16.22 17.04
N GLN A 89 -1.85 15.34 16.86
CA GLN A 89 -2.81 14.99 17.91
C GLN A 89 -2.11 14.36 19.12
N GLN A 90 -1.17 13.47 18.89
CA GLN A 90 -0.39 12.85 19.97
C GLN A 90 0.44 13.89 20.74
N LYS A 91 1.03 14.85 20.05
CA LYS A 91 1.76 15.94 20.68
C LYS A 91 0.84 16.79 21.55
N ARG A 92 -0.35 17.15 21.04
CA ARG A 92 -1.35 17.91 21.79
C ARG A 92 -1.82 17.17 23.04
N LEU A 93 -2.09 15.86 22.91
CA LEU A 93 -2.48 15.03 24.05
C LEU A 93 -1.39 14.96 25.11
N LYS A 94 -0.12 14.84 24.72
CA LYS A 94 1.01 14.89 25.66
C LYS A 94 1.10 16.23 26.38
N GLN A 95 0.91 17.35 25.68
CA GLN A 95 0.90 18.67 26.27
C GLN A 95 -0.25 18.84 27.27
N VAL A 96 -1.44 18.41 26.93
CA VAL A 96 -2.60 18.45 27.83
C VAL A 96 -2.35 17.62 29.08
N ARG A 97 -1.81 16.40 28.94
CA ARG A 97 -1.46 15.54 30.06
C ARG A 97 -0.41 16.19 30.98
N ARG A 98 0.60 16.82 30.41
CA ARG A 98 1.63 17.55 31.17
C ARG A 98 1.01 18.74 31.95
N SER A 99 0.13 19.49 31.30
CA SER A 99 -0.57 20.61 31.94
C SER A 99 -1.46 20.13 33.08
N GLN A 100 -2.20 19.05 32.89
CA GLN A 100 -3.04 18.46 33.93
C GLN A 100 -2.21 17.95 35.10
N GLN A 101 -1.08 17.32 34.83
CA GLN A 101 -0.17 16.83 35.87
C GLN A 101 0.43 17.98 36.67
N LYS A 102 0.85 19.07 36.02
CA LYS A 102 1.32 20.27 36.71
C LYS A 102 0.25 20.86 37.63
N ASN A 103 -0.98 20.95 37.16
CA ASN A 103 -2.09 21.46 37.97
C ASN A 103 -2.37 20.55 39.18
N ARG A 104 -2.26 19.24 39.04
CA ARG A 104 -2.39 18.28 40.15
C ARG A 104 -1.30 18.47 41.19
N ASP A 105 -0.04 18.59 40.72
CA ASP A 105 1.12 18.78 41.60
C ASP A 105 0.98 20.10 42.37
N GLN A 106 0.57 21.17 41.71
CA GLN A 106 0.32 22.46 42.37
C GLN A 106 -0.87 22.38 43.34
N GLY A 107 -1.88 21.58 43.05
CA GLY A 107 -3.02 21.35 43.94
C GLY A 107 -2.65 20.56 45.19
N LEU A 108 -1.66 19.66 45.11
CA LEU A 108 -1.16 18.88 46.24
C LEU A 108 -0.25 19.66 47.20
N GLU A 109 0.38 20.74 46.72
CA GLU A 109 1.22 21.62 47.51
C GLU A 109 0.43 22.63 48.38
N ARG A 110 -0.88 22.70 48.18
CA ARG A 110 -1.78 23.51 48.98
C ARG A 110 -2.37 22.73 50.14
#